data_a74122b5724ea8cb36bcae3ae0ba4538
#
_entry.id   a74122b5724ea8cb36bcae3ae0ba4538
#
_cell.length_a   1.000
_cell.length_b   1.000
_cell.length_c   1.000
_cell.angle_alpha   90.00
_cell.angle_beta   90.00
_cell.angle_gamma   90.00
#
_symmetry.space_group_name_H-M   'P 1'
#
loop_
_entity.id
_entity.type
_entity.pdbx_description
1 polymer ?
#
loop_
_entity_poly.entity_id
_entity_poly.type
_entity_poly.pdbx_seq_one_letter_code
_entity_poly.pdbx_strand_id
1 'polypeptide(L)' 'MPQTVTLDARRLLCPLPVIRVQQAIEQLPVGTILTVYCTDPGALHDVPAWARIHGHTLLETRTEGRDYIISLQLEANS' A
#
# COMPACT_ATOMS: atom_id res chain seq x y z
N MET A 1 -14.92 8.73 -10.47
CA MET A 1 -14.94 8.31 -9.05
C MET A 1 -13.72 7.49 -8.77
N PRO A 2 -13.06 7.67 -7.62
CA PRO A 2 -11.89 6.86 -7.30
C PRO A 2 -12.31 5.40 -7.12
N GLN A 3 -11.50 4.52 -7.67
CA GLN A 3 -11.67 3.09 -7.56
C GLN A 3 -10.89 2.61 -6.35
N THR A 4 -11.44 1.68 -5.58
CA THR A 4 -10.74 1.06 -4.46
C THR A 4 -10.36 -0.35 -4.85
N VAL A 5 -9.08 -0.67 -4.69
CA VAL A 5 -8.53 -1.99 -4.99
C VAL A 5 -7.86 -2.53 -3.73
N THR A 6 -8.05 -3.80 -3.45
CA THR A 6 -7.44 -4.46 -2.28
C THR A 6 -6.29 -5.34 -2.74
N LEU A 7 -5.16 -5.21 -2.07
CA LEU A 7 -3.98 -6.03 -2.30
C LEU A 7 -3.71 -6.87 -1.05
N ASP A 8 -3.65 -8.18 -1.23
CA ASP A 8 -3.32 -9.10 -0.15
C ASP A 8 -1.82 -9.36 -0.15
N ALA A 9 -1.12 -8.74 0.79
CA ALA A 9 0.31 -8.95 0.99
C ALA A 9 0.58 -9.62 2.34
N ARG A 10 -0.41 -10.34 2.87
CA ARG A 10 -0.26 -11.05 4.12
C ARG A 10 0.72 -12.22 3.97
N ARG A 11 1.41 -12.55 5.06
CA ARG A 11 2.39 -13.64 5.12
C ARG A 11 3.65 -13.38 4.29
N LEU A 12 3.83 -12.15 3.81
CA LEU A 12 5.03 -11.75 3.13
C LEU A 12 5.93 -10.99 4.08
N LEU A 13 7.21 -11.31 4.07
CA LEU A 13 8.21 -10.61 4.87
C LEU A 13 8.78 -9.45 4.07
N CYS A 14 9.16 -8.39 4.78
CA CYS A 14 9.83 -7.25 4.17
C CYS A 14 11.09 -7.73 3.41
N PRO A 15 11.33 -7.25 2.16
CA PRO A 15 10.67 -6.13 1.50
C PRO A 15 9.53 -6.53 0.54
N LEU A 16 9.03 -7.75 0.60
CA LEU A 16 8.05 -8.25 -0.37
C LEU A 16 6.75 -7.45 -0.41
N PRO A 17 6.18 -7.00 0.74
CA PRO A 17 4.98 -6.17 0.68
C PRO A 17 5.16 -4.91 -0.16
N VAL A 18 6.29 -4.23 -0.03
CA VAL A 18 6.60 -3.03 -0.83
C VAL A 18 6.69 -3.38 -2.31
N ILE A 19 7.34 -4.48 -2.63
CA ILE A 19 7.48 -4.92 -4.02
C ILE A 19 6.12 -5.23 -4.63
N ARG A 20 5.23 -5.87 -3.86
CA ARG A 20 3.87 -6.16 -4.34
C ARG A 20 3.08 -4.88 -4.57
N VAL A 21 3.21 -3.90 -3.68
CA VAL A 21 2.58 -2.59 -3.86
C VAL A 21 3.08 -1.93 -5.15
N GLN A 22 4.39 -1.92 -5.34
CA GLN A 22 5.00 -1.33 -6.54
C GLN A 22 4.47 -1.98 -7.81
N GLN A 23 4.40 -3.30 -7.84
CA GLN A 23 3.88 -4.03 -9.01
C GLN A 23 2.40 -3.73 -9.26
N ALA A 24 1.61 -3.67 -8.18
CA ALA A 24 0.17 -3.39 -8.30
C ALA A 24 -0.08 -2.00 -8.86
N ILE A 25 0.69 -1.00 -8.40
CA ILE A 25 0.50 0.38 -8.83
C ILE A 25 0.74 0.54 -10.33
N GLU A 26 1.65 -0.24 -10.90
CA GLU A 26 1.93 -0.17 -12.33
C GLU A 26 0.70 -0.50 -13.19
N GLN A 27 -0.27 -1.23 -12.62
CA GLN A 27 -1.47 -1.65 -13.33
C GLN A 27 -2.69 -0.81 -13.01
N LEU A 28 -2.57 0.21 -12.16
CA LEU A 28 -3.71 0.95 -11.65
C LEU A 28 -3.67 2.40 -12.08
N PRO A 29 -4.85 2.99 -12.37
CA PRO A 29 -4.89 4.41 -12.76
C PRO A 29 -4.67 5.34 -11.57
N VAL A 30 -4.27 6.56 -11.89
CA VAL A 30 -4.14 7.64 -10.91
C VAL A 30 -5.49 7.86 -10.22
N GLY A 31 -5.45 8.14 -8.93
CA GLY A 31 -6.64 8.35 -8.12
C GLY A 31 -7.20 7.09 -7.48
N THR A 32 -6.68 5.92 -7.87
CA THR A 32 -7.11 4.66 -7.25
C THR A 32 -6.70 4.66 -5.77
N ILE A 33 -7.60 4.16 -4.92
CA ILE A 33 -7.29 3.91 -3.52
C ILE A 33 -6.88 2.46 -3.40
N LEU A 34 -5.63 2.23 -3.00
CA LEU A 34 -5.09 0.89 -2.81
C LEU A 34 -5.06 0.58 -1.32
N THR A 35 -5.77 -0.46 -0.92
CA THR A 35 -5.79 -0.95 0.45
C THR A 35 -4.95 -2.21 0.53
N VAL A 36 -3.87 -2.15 1.31
CA VAL A 36 -2.89 -3.22 1.40
C VAL A 36 -3.04 -3.92 2.74
N TYR A 37 -3.19 -5.24 2.72
CA TYR A 37 -3.24 -6.06 3.92
C TYR A 37 -1.90 -6.76 4.10
N CYS A 38 -1.24 -6.54 5.23
CA CYS A 38 0.05 -7.13 5.56
C CYS A 38 0.01 -7.75 6.95
N THR A 39 0.95 -8.63 7.23
CA THR A 39 1.11 -9.20 8.58
C THR A 39 2.50 -8.95 9.15
N ASP A 40 3.42 -8.44 8.35
CA ASP A 40 4.76 -8.10 8.82
C ASP A 40 4.78 -6.69 9.40
N PRO A 41 5.19 -6.51 10.67
CA PRO A 41 5.28 -5.18 11.28
C PRO A 41 6.14 -4.21 10.50
N GLY A 42 7.18 -4.69 9.82
CA GLY A 42 8.04 -3.84 8.99
C GLY A 42 7.29 -3.16 7.88
N ALA A 43 6.28 -3.82 7.30
CA ALA A 43 5.49 -3.24 6.23
C ALA A 43 4.71 -2.02 6.69
N LEU A 44 4.32 -1.96 7.96
CA LEU A 44 3.59 -0.83 8.51
C LEU A 44 4.41 0.46 8.43
N HIS A 45 5.72 0.36 8.42
CA HIS A 45 6.63 1.50 8.27
C HIS A 45 7.11 1.66 6.84
N ASP A 46 7.44 0.55 6.19
CA ASP A 46 8.08 0.57 4.87
C ASP A 46 7.12 1.00 3.77
N VAL A 47 5.87 0.53 3.79
CA VAL A 47 4.90 0.88 2.75
C VAL A 47 4.56 2.36 2.79
N PRO A 48 4.25 2.97 3.95
CA PRO A 48 4.03 4.41 4.00
C PRO A 48 5.26 5.23 3.58
N ALA A 49 6.46 4.80 3.98
CA ALA A 49 7.68 5.50 3.60
C ALA A 49 7.88 5.46 2.09
N TRP A 50 7.69 4.29 1.49
CA TRP A 50 7.79 4.12 0.04
C TRP A 50 6.77 5.00 -0.69
N ALA A 51 5.54 5.03 -0.18
CA ALA A 51 4.47 5.83 -0.79
C ALA A 51 4.83 7.32 -0.79
N ARG A 52 5.37 7.82 0.32
CA ARG A 52 5.79 9.22 0.40
C ARG A 52 6.92 9.54 -0.55
N ILE A 53 7.90 8.65 -0.65
CA ILE A 53 9.04 8.84 -1.56
C ILE A 53 8.56 8.92 -3.01
N HIS A 54 7.56 8.16 -3.36
CA HIS A 54 7.03 8.12 -4.73
C HIS A 54 5.84 9.05 -4.96
N GLY A 55 5.53 9.91 -3.98
CA GLY A 55 4.54 10.96 -4.16
C GLY A 55 3.09 10.52 -4.02
N HIS A 56 2.83 9.33 -3.48
CA HIS A 56 1.48 8.88 -3.22
C HIS A 56 1.00 9.36 -1.85
N THR A 57 -0.32 9.46 -1.69
CA THR A 57 -0.91 9.97 -0.45
C THR A 57 -1.27 8.82 0.48
N LEU A 58 -0.74 8.86 1.69
CA LEU A 58 -1.14 7.92 2.74
C LEU A 58 -2.46 8.39 3.33
N LEU A 59 -3.50 7.57 3.21
CA LEU A 59 -4.82 7.90 3.73
C LEU A 59 -5.03 7.40 5.15
N GLU A 60 -4.64 6.15 5.40
CA GLU A 60 -4.92 5.52 6.69
C GLU A 60 -3.98 4.36 6.93
N THR A 61 -3.63 4.16 8.20
CA THR A 61 -3.02 2.92 8.66
C THR A 61 -3.79 2.46 9.87
N ARG A 62 -4.07 1.17 9.95
CA ARG A 62 -4.74 0.60 11.12
C ARG A 62 -4.33 -0.84 11.31
N THR A 63 -4.62 -1.36 12.49
CA THR A 63 -4.31 -2.72 12.86
C THR A 63 -5.59 -3.43 13.25
N GLU A 64 -5.85 -4.59 12.66
CA GLU A 64 -7.01 -5.42 12.99
C GLU A 64 -6.52 -6.86 13.21
N GLY A 65 -6.52 -7.29 14.47
CA GLY A 65 -5.97 -8.60 14.80
C GLY A 65 -4.49 -8.66 14.45
N ARG A 66 -4.14 -9.55 13.54
CA ARG A 66 -2.75 -9.71 13.07
C ARG A 66 -2.49 -8.95 11.77
N ASP A 67 -3.52 -8.31 11.21
CA ASP A 67 -3.39 -7.62 9.93
C ASP A 67 -3.04 -6.15 10.16
N TYR A 68 -2.08 -5.67 9.40
CA TYR A 68 -1.80 -4.25 9.26
C TYR A 68 -2.40 -3.81 7.94
N ILE A 69 -3.28 -2.79 8.00
CA ILE A 69 -4.04 -2.35 6.84
C ILE A 69 -3.61 -0.93 6.48
N ILE A 70 -3.14 -0.76 5.26
CA ILE A 70 -2.57 0.51 4.81
C ILE A 70 -3.31 0.94 3.56
N SER A 71 -3.91 2.13 3.59
CA SER A 71 -4.65 2.68 2.45
C SER A 71 -3.89 3.85 1.86
N LEU A 72 -3.66 3.78 0.55
CA LEU A 72 -2.94 4.78 -0.21
C LEU A 72 -3.81 5.29 -1.34
N GLN A 73 -3.70 6.58 -1.65
CA GLN A 73 -4.27 7.13 -2.87
C GLN A 73 -3.15 7.34 -3.87
N LEU A 74 -3.32 6.76 -5.06
CA LEU A 74 -2.29 6.82 -6.08
C LEU A 74 -2.33 8.18 -6.77
N GLU A 75 -1.17 8.85 -6.81
CA GLU A 75 -1.04 10.15 -7.43
C GLU A 75 -0.25 10.04 -8.72
N ALA A 76 -0.39 11.06 -9.56
CA ALA A 76 0.40 11.12 -10.77
C ALA A 76 1.87 11.21 -10.38
N ASN A 77 2.67 10.34 -10.95
CA ASN A 77 4.10 10.36 -10.73
C ASN A 77 4.72 11.24 -11.81
N SER A 78 5.21 12.37 -11.38
CA SER A 78 5.85 13.31 -12.31
C SER A 78 7.31 12.99 -12.49
#